data_c2c051cda326382633b71bf7250aa9ee
#
_entry.id   c2c051cda326382633b71bf7250aa9ee
#
_cell.length_a   1.000
_cell.length_b   1.000
_cell.length_c   1.000
_cell.angle_alpha   90.00
_cell.angle_beta   90.00
_cell.angle_gamma   90.00
#
_symmetry.space_group_name_H-M   'P 1'
#
loop_
_entity.id
_entity.type
_entity.pdbx_description
1 polymer ?
#
loop_
_entity_poly.entity_id
_entity_poly.type
_entity_poly.pdbx_seq_one_letter_code
_entity_poly.pdbx_strand_id
1 'polypeptide(L)'
;MKVSDIIRIGDKIDIRVLQEVEQAEKTDVTVKTYKSKVLDFRSNGNMEIAMPMEAGKLVLLQLGVRYELVFFSRESLYRAVGQVKERYKKDNICLRWN
;
A
#
# COMPACT_ATOMS: atom_id res chain seq x y z
N MET A 1 -10.38 -17.45 0.46
CA MET A 1 -10.88 -16.10 0.10
C MET A 1 -9.76 -15.31 -0.54
N LYS A 2 -10.02 -14.73 -1.71
CA LYS A 2 -9.03 -13.90 -2.40
C LYS A 2 -9.13 -12.46 -1.91
N VAL A 3 -8.01 -11.73 -1.97
CA VAL A 3 -8.01 -10.30 -1.63
C VAL A 3 -9.05 -9.53 -2.45
N SER A 4 -9.21 -9.89 -3.73
CA SER A 4 -10.19 -9.27 -4.62
C SER A 4 -11.65 -9.50 -4.21
N ASP A 5 -11.91 -10.43 -3.29
CA ASP A 5 -13.25 -10.64 -2.75
C ASP A 5 -13.60 -9.62 -1.66
N ILE A 6 -12.58 -8.99 -1.09
CA ILE A 6 -12.71 -8.05 0.03
C ILE A 6 -12.38 -6.63 -0.43
N ILE A 7 -11.25 -6.46 -1.09
CA ILE A 7 -10.74 -5.17 -1.55
C ILE A 7 -11.16 -4.97 -3.00
N ARG A 8 -11.58 -3.75 -3.34
CA ARG A 8 -12.09 -3.44 -4.68
C ARG A 8 -11.24 -2.39 -5.38
N ILE A 9 -11.26 -2.43 -6.71
CA ILE A 9 -10.65 -1.38 -7.53
C ILE A 9 -11.26 -0.04 -7.13
N GLY A 10 -10.41 0.95 -6.91
CA GLY A 10 -10.82 2.28 -6.46
C GLY A 10 -10.77 2.48 -4.95
N ASP A 11 -10.63 1.43 -4.17
CA ASP A 11 -10.51 1.56 -2.72
C ASP A 11 -9.26 2.36 -2.36
N LYS A 12 -9.39 3.22 -1.37
CA LYS A 12 -8.28 4.04 -0.87
C LYS A 12 -7.37 3.21 0.02
N ILE A 13 -6.09 3.54 -0.01
CA ILE A 13 -5.07 2.85 0.76
C ILE A 13 -4.23 3.88 1.51
N ASP A 14 -4.00 3.62 2.80
CA ASP A 14 -2.96 4.31 3.57
C ASP A 14 -1.75 3.40 3.63
N ILE A 15 -0.57 3.93 3.34
CA ILE A 15 0.68 3.17 3.27
C ILE A 15 1.68 3.75 4.25
N ARG A 16 2.26 2.90 5.11
CA ARG A 16 3.29 3.29 6.06
C ARG A 16 4.41 2.27 6.04
N VAL A 17 5.64 2.71 6.32
CA VAL A 17 6.76 1.76 6.44
C VAL A 17 6.55 0.89 7.68
N LEU A 18 6.52 -0.42 7.51
CA LEU A 18 6.21 -1.34 8.62
C LEU A 18 7.18 -1.18 9.79
N GLN A 19 8.47 -1.06 9.52
CA GLN A 19 9.47 -0.88 10.57
C GLN A 19 9.20 0.39 11.39
N GLU A 20 8.79 1.47 10.74
CA GLU A 20 8.45 2.71 11.45
C GLU A 20 7.21 2.55 12.32
N VAL A 21 6.21 1.81 11.83
CA VAL A 21 5.00 1.51 12.61
C VAL A 21 5.37 0.72 13.87
N GLU A 22 6.21 -0.29 13.74
CA GLU A 22 6.65 -1.10 14.85
C GLU A 22 7.45 -0.29 15.88
N GLN A 23 8.28 0.64 15.41
CA GLN A 23 9.04 1.51 16.31
C GLN A 23 8.15 2.54 17.00
N ALA A 24 7.14 3.06 16.30
CA ALA A 24 6.22 4.03 16.87
C ALA A 24 5.42 3.47 18.03
N GLU A 25 5.13 2.18 18.02
CA GLU A 25 4.46 1.51 19.14
C GLU A 25 5.29 1.54 20.42
N LYS A 26 6.61 1.70 20.29
CA LYS A 26 7.54 1.71 21.42
C LYS A 26 7.96 3.11 21.86
N THR A 27 7.97 4.07 20.93
CA THR A 27 8.62 5.36 21.15
C THR A 27 7.71 6.57 20.98
N ASP A 28 6.43 6.38 20.70
CA ASP A 28 5.45 7.46 20.52
C ASP A 28 5.85 8.47 19.42
N VAL A 29 6.42 7.97 18.34
CA VAL A 29 6.83 8.76 17.19
C VAL A 29 5.72 8.73 16.13
N THR A 30 5.47 9.87 15.49
CA THR A 30 4.49 9.95 14.40
C THR A 30 5.05 9.26 13.16
N VAL A 31 4.28 8.36 12.57
CA VAL A 31 4.64 7.64 11.36
C VAL A 31 4.05 8.34 10.15
N LYS A 32 4.88 8.53 9.12
CA LYS A 32 4.40 9.15 7.89
C LYS A 32 3.47 8.21 7.14
N THR A 33 2.36 8.74 6.69
CA THR A 33 1.35 8.00 5.94
C THR A 33 1.27 8.54 4.52
N TYR A 34 1.38 7.62 3.55
CA TYR A 34 1.22 7.96 2.13
C TYR A 34 -0.15 7.48 1.67
N LYS A 35 -0.74 8.19 0.74
CA LYS A 35 -2.08 7.90 0.22
C LYS A 35 -2.00 7.32 -1.18
N SER A 36 -2.78 6.27 -1.43
CA SER A 36 -2.85 5.62 -2.72
C SER A 36 -4.26 5.08 -2.96
N LYS A 37 -4.43 4.31 -4.01
CA LYS A 37 -5.69 3.63 -4.31
C LYS A 37 -5.42 2.37 -5.11
N VAL A 38 -6.34 1.41 -5.02
CA VAL A 38 -6.27 0.16 -5.77
C VAL A 38 -6.62 0.44 -7.23
N LEU A 39 -5.74 0.06 -8.15
CA LEU A 39 -5.97 0.23 -9.58
C LEU A 39 -6.43 -1.05 -10.26
N ASP A 40 -5.84 -2.18 -9.90
CA ASP A 40 -6.16 -3.45 -10.54
C ASP A 40 -5.64 -4.63 -9.71
N PHE A 41 -6.12 -5.83 -10.03
CA PHE A 41 -5.63 -7.08 -9.48
C PHE A 41 -4.99 -7.90 -10.59
N ARG A 42 -3.88 -8.52 -10.29
CA ARG A 42 -3.17 -9.36 -11.23
C ARG A 42 -3.58 -10.82 -11.10
N SER A 43 -3.47 -11.58 -12.17
CA SER A 43 -3.82 -13.01 -12.18
C SER A 43 -3.00 -13.83 -11.20
N ASN A 44 -1.80 -13.37 -10.84
CA ASN A 44 -0.91 -14.05 -9.89
C ASN A 44 -1.18 -13.68 -8.44
N GLY A 45 -2.24 -12.92 -8.17
CA GLY A 45 -2.60 -12.49 -6.82
C GLY A 45 -1.95 -11.18 -6.38
N ASN A 46 -1.08 -10.60 -7.19
CA ASN A 46 -0.49 -9.31 -6.89
C ASN A 46 -1.48 -8.17 -7.17
N MET A 47 -1.22 -7.02 -6.59
CA MET A 47 -2.10 -5.86 -6.71
C MET A 47 -1.35 -4.69 -7.35
N GLU A 48 -2.01 -4.01 -8.26
CA GLU A 48 -1.51 -2.77 -8.84
C GLU A 48 -2.13 -1.60 -8.11
N ILE A 49 -1.30 -0.67 -7.63
CA ILE A 49 -1.76 0.53 -6.93
C ILE A 49 -1.12 1.77 -7.54
N ALA A 50 -1.75 2.91 -7.29
CA ALA A 50 -1.20 4.19 -7.74
C ALA A 50 0.04 4.55 -6.91
N MET A 51 1.05 5.11 -7.57
CA MET A 51 2.20 5.66 -6.85
C MET A 51 1.72 6.81 -5.98
N PRO A 52 2.05 6.83 -4.68
CA PRO A 52 1.65 7.95 -3.82
C PRO A 52 2.22 9.27 -4.31
N MET A 53 1.50 10.35 -4.04
CA MET A 53 1.96 11.69 -4.35
C MET A 53 1.98 12.55 -3.09
N GLU A 54 2.95 13.45 -3.03
CA GLU A 54 3.06 14.40 -1.93
C GLU A 54 3.52 15.74 -2.48
N ALA A 55 2.75 16.78 -2.20
CA ALA A 55 3.02 18.13 -2.69
C ALA A 55 3.22 18.18 -4.22
N GLY A 56 2.42 17.40 -4.95
CA GLY A 56 2.47 17.35 -6.41
C GLY A 56 3.60 16.50 -6.99
N LYS A 57 4.38 15.82 -6.15
CA LYS A 57 5.48 14.97 -6.60
C LYS A 57 5.22 13.53 -6.25
N LEU A 58 5.67 12.62 -7.13
CA LEU A 58 5.57 11.19 -6.86
C LEU A 58 6.51 10.79 -5.73
N VAL A 59 6.00 9.96 -4.82
CA VAL A 59 6.78 9.36 -3.75
C VAL A 59 7.13 7.94 -4.18
N LEU A 60 8.43 7.66 -4.37
CA LEU A 60 8.87 6.37 -4.84
C LEU A 60 8.97 5.39 -3.68
N LEU A 61 8.02 4.45 -3.64
CA LEU A 61 8.09 3.35 -2.67
C LEU A 61 9.24 2.43 -3.08
N GLN A 62 10.00 1.96 -2.09
CA GLN A 62 11.24 1.21 -2.35
C GLN A 62 10.97 -0.28 -2.50
N LEU A 63 11.70 -0.90 -3.42
CA LEU A 63 11.67 -2.35 -3.60
C LEU A 63 12.25 -3.03 -2.35
N GLY A 64 11.64 -4.14 -1.95
CA GLY A 64 12.14 -4.94 -0.84
C GLY A 64 11.80 -4.44 0.55
N VAL A 65 11.26 -3.23 0.66
CA VAL A 65 10.80 -2.69 1.95
C VAL A 65 9.39 -3.19 2.21
N ARG A 66 9.13 -3.64 3.45
CA ARG A 66 7.78 -4.04 3.84
C ARG A 66 6.98 -2.82 4.27
N TYR A 67 5.76 -2.72 3.74
CA TYR A 67 4.84 -1.64 4.04
C TYR A 67 3.59 -2.18 4.69
N GLU A 68 3.09 -1.44 5.67
CA GLU A 68 1.75 -1.67 6.20
C GLU A 68 0.75 -0.98 5.29
N LEU A 69 -0.27 -1.73 4.86
CA LEU A 69 -1.31 -1.23 3.99
C LEU A 69 -2.63 -1.28 4.74
N VAL A 70 -3.32 -0.15 4.80
CA VAL A 70 -4.66 -0.09 5.37
C VAL A 70 -5.62 0.28 4.26
N PHE A 71 -6.54 -0.62 3.95
CA PHE A 71 -7.52 -0.45 2.90
C PHE A 71 -8.83 0.06 3.48
N PHE A 72 -9.39 1.08 2.86
CA PHE A 72 -10.70 1.62 3.21
C PHE A 72 -11.70 1.07 2.21
N SER A 73 -12.34 -0.03 2.56
CA SER A 73 -13.27 -0.72 1.69
C SER A 73 -14.67 -0.65 2.29
N ARG A 74 -15.54 0.14 1.67
CA ARG A 74 -16.90 0.38 2.13
C ARG A 74 -16.86 0.95 3.56
N GLU A 75 -17.45 0.24 4.53
CA GLU A 75 -17.50 0.67 5.93
C GLU A 75 -16.45 -0.02 6.79
N SER A 76 -15.52 -0.75 6.16
CA SER A 76 -14.54 -1.56 6.89
C SER A 76 -13.12 -1.15 6.55
N LEU A 77 -12.22 -1.42 7.50
CA LEU A 77 -10.79 -1.25 7.30
C LEU A 77 -10.14 -2.62 7.30
N TYR A 78 -9.20 -2.82 6.36
CA TYR A 78 -8.44 -4.05 6.28
C TYR A 78 -6.96 -3.73 6.28
N ARG A 79 -6.21 -4.44 7.12
CA ARG A 79 -4.77 -4.23 7.24
C ARG A 79 -4.03 -5.41 6.62
N ALA A 80 -2.98 -5.11 5.87
CA ALA A 80 -2.11 -6.13 5.30
C ALA A 80 -0.67 -5.63 5.29
N VAL A 81 0.26 -6.54 5.03
CA VAL A 81 1.67 -6.20 4.83
C VAL A 81 2.06 -6.63 3.43
N GLY A 82 2.73 -5.77 2.71
CA GLY A 82 3.14 -6.05 1.35
C GLY A 82 4.48 -5.42 1.01
N GLN A 83 5.04 -5.83 -0.12
CA GLN A 83 6.28 -5.29 -0.66
C GLN A 83 6.04 -4.86 -2.11
N VAL A 84 6.77 -3.83 -2.53
CA VAL A 84 6.79 -3.46 -3.94
C VAL A 84 7.58 -4.52 -4.70
N LYS A 85 6.93 -5.20 -5.63
CA LYS A 85 7.56 -6.19 -6.47
C LYS A 85 8.27 -5.53 -7.64
N GLU A 86 7.60 -4.58 -8.27
CA GLU A 86 8.17 -3.84 -9.39
C GLU A 86 7.44 -2.51 -9.56
N ARG A 87 8.14 -1.55 -10.13
CA ARG A 87 7.56 -0.29 -10.55
C ARG A 87 7.54 -0.29 -12.07
N TYR A 88 6.35 -0.21 -12.64
CA TYR A 88 6.21 -0.12 -14.08
C TYR A 88 5.22 0.98 -14.38
N LYS A 89 5.38 1.62 -15.50
CA LYS A 89 4.73 2.87 -15.83
C LYS A 89 5.15 3.96 -14.84
N LYS A 90 4.87 5.18 -15.19
CA LYS A 90 5.35 6.36 -14.48
C LYS A 90 4.77 6.48 -13.06
N ASP A 91 3.52 6.08 -12.88
CA ASP A 91 2.74 6.34 -11.67
C ASP A 91 2.05 5.11 -11.09
N ASN A 92 2.45 3.91 -11.52
CA ASN A 92 1.86 2.67 -11.02
C ASN A 92 2.93 1.77 -10.41
N ILE A 93 2.54 1.03 -9.37
CA ILE A 93 3.41 0.03 -8.74
C ILE A 93 2.65 -1.26 -8.54
N CYS A 94 3.37 -2.37 -8.57
CA CYS A 94 2.84 -3.70 -8.32
C CYS A 94 3.26 -4.15 -6.93
N LEU A 95 2.30 -4.49 -6.09
CA LEU A 95 2.53 -4.97 -4.74
C LEU A 95 2.40 -6.49 -4.67
N ARG A 96 3.25 -7.08 -3.86
CA ARG A 96 3.22 -8.48 -3.49
C ARG A 96 2.94 -8.59 -2.00
N TRP A 97 2.11 -9.57 -1.62
CA TRP A 97 1.77 -9.80 -0.21
C TRP A 97 2.89 -10.54 0.52
N ASN A 98 3.02 -10.22 1.78
CA ASN A 98 3.91 -10.93 2.70
C ASN A 98 3.08 -11.67 3.74
#